data_abff5eb3f19da0575f7c9bffbb7293a4
#
_entry.id   abff5eb3f19da0575f7c9bffbb7293a4
#
_cell.length_a   1.000
_cell.length_b   1.000
_cell.length_c   1.000
_cell.angle_alpha   90.00
_cell.angle_beta   90.00
_cell.angle_gamma   90.00
#
_symmetry.space_group_name_H-M   'P 1'
#
loop_
_entity.id
_entity.type
_entity.pdbx_description
1 polymer ?
#
loop_
_entity_poly.entity_id
_entity_poly.type
_entity_poly.pdbx_seq_one_letter_code
_entity_poly.pdbx_strand_id
1 'polypeptide(L)'
;YDDISLLESSTFINQPITTDMEALTREVKKFATDKKLEIEMLKVREKYRREFLGNVSHELKTPLFTVQGYLSTLIDGAMEDKNIRKKYLKRAEKGVERLIYIVEDLDMITKLETGDLNLEFSEFDIVELIQNVFDLLEMKADKKKITLAFENHKIQPVFVKGDKDKLQQLVENLIVNSIKYGKEGG
;
A
#
# COMPACT_ATOMS: atom_id res chain seq x y z
N TYR A 1 -24.04 16.97 -0.93
CA TYR A 1 -24.45 18.35 -1.30
C TYR A 1 -25.01 19.16 -0.12
N ASP A 2 -24.58 18.87 1.14
CA ASP A 2 -25.15 19.56 2.31
C ASP A 2 -24.14 19.90 3.41
N ASP A 3 -22.92 20.32 3.05
CA ASP A 3 -21.92 20.74 4.07
C ASP A 3 -21.22 22.09 3.77
N ILE A 4 -21.89 23.02 3.08
CA ILE A 4 -21.37 24.39 2.92
C ILE A 4 -22.04 25.39 3.86
N SER A 5 -22.91 24.94 4.77
CA SER A 5 -23.69 25.87 5.62
C SER A 5 -23.14 26.09 7.04
N LEU A 6 -21.97 25.60 7.38
CA LEU A 6 -21.35 25.78 8.70
C LEU A 6 -20.10 26.66 8.68
N LEU A 7 -20.08 27.69 7.87
CA LEU A 7 -19.40 28.92 8.29
C LEU A 7 -20.33 29.57 9.31
N GLU A 8 -20.18 29.15 10.56
CA GLU A 8 -20.86 29.77 11.68
C GLU A 8 -20.61 31.26 11.65
N SER A 9 -21.62 31.98 11.18
CA SER A 9 -21.73 33.47 11.28
C SER A 9 -21.73 33.96 12.74
N SER A 10 -21.66 33.05 13.71
CA SER A 10 -21.69 33.37 15.15
C SER A 10 -20.32 33.78 15.71
N THR A 11 -19.22 33.48 15.07
CA THR A 11 -17.88 33.86 15.57
C THR A 11 -17.46 35.28 15.18
N PHE A 12 -18.14 35.90 14.21
CA PHE A 12 -17.81 37.27 13.78
C PHE A 12 -18.55 38.37 14.54
N ILE A 13 -19.59 38.04 15.35
CA ILE A 13 -20.50 39.07 15.92
C ILE A 13 -20.01 39.60 17.27
N ASN A 14 -19.03 38.96 17.95
CA ASN A 14 -18.60 39.34 19.30
C ASN A 14 -17.12 39.76 19.45
N GLN A 15 -16.41 40.00 18.37
CA GLN A 15 -15.12 40.70 18.48
C GLN A 15 -15.32 42.20 18.38
N PRO A 16 -14.74 43.01 19.30
CA PRO A 16 -14.78 44.46 19.16
C PRO A 16 -14.12 44.81 17.82
N ILE A 17 -14.87 45.56 16.98
CA ILE A 17 -14.34 46.11 15.74
C ILE A 17 -13.21 47.05 16.12
N THR A 18 -11.98 46.52 16.14
CA THR A 18 -10.79 47.32 16.32
C THR A 18 -10.60 48.14 15.06
N THR A 19 -10.76 49.45 15.17
CA THR A 19 -10.53 50.44 14.13
C THR A 19 -9.02 50.57 13.78
N ASP A 20 -8.19 49.63 14.19
CA ASP A 20 -6.77 49.64 13.92
C ASP A 20 -6.48 48.97 12.56
N MET A 21 -6.21 49.81 11.55
CA MET A 21 -5.83 49.38 10.20
C MET A 21 -4.61 48.48 10.18
N GLU A 22 -3.73 48.56 11.15
CA GLU A 22 -2.55 47.69 11.25
C GLU A 22 -2.93 46.27 11.72
N ALA A 23 -3.89 46.19 12.65
CA ALA A 23 -4.41 44.91 13.11
C ALA A 23 -5.15 44.18 11.98
N LEU A 24 -6.02 44.88 11.27
CA LEU A 24 -6.72 44.33 10.11
C LEU A 24 -5.76 43.88 9.00
N THR A 25 -4.74 44.68 8.73
CA THR A 25 -3.71 44.32 7.73
C THR A 25 -2.96 43.06 8.12
N ARG A 26 -2.66 42.86 9.42
CA ARG A 26 -2.01 41.64 9.94
C ARG A 26 -2.90 40.41 9.78
N GLU A 27 -4.19 40.55 10.11
CA GLU A 27 -5.16 39.45 9.95
C GLU A 27 -5.33 39.05 8.49
N VAL A 28 -5.50 40.02 7.60
CA VAL A 28 -5.59 39.74 6.15
C VAL A 28 -4.33 39.06 5.61
N LYS A 29 -3.15 39.52 6.02
CA LYS A 29 -1.89 38.88 5.62
C LYS A 29 -1.78 37.45 6.15
N LYS A 30 -2.15 37.23 7.40
CA LYS A 30 -2.19 35.88 8.00
C LYS A 30 -3.14 34.97 7.21
N PHE A 31 -4.38 35.43 7.01
CA PHE A 31 -5.36 34.67 6.22
C PHE A 31 -4.86 34.34 4.81
N ALA A 32 -4.27 35.32 4.11
CA ALA A 32 -3.71 35.09 2.79
C ALA A 32 -2.55 34.07 2.81
N THR A 33 -1.71 34.08 3.85
CA THR A 33 -0.62 33.12 4.02
C THR A 33 -1.17 31.71 4.29
N ASP A 34 -2.16 31.59 5.18
CA ASP A 34 -2.78 30.33 5.53
C ASP A 34 -3.49 29.72 4.32
N LYS A 35 -4.22 30.54 3.55
CA LYS A 35 -4.86 30.10 2.30
C LYS A 35 -3.86 29.70 1.21
N LYS A 36 -2.74 30.39 1.11
CA LYS A 36 -1.67 30.01 0.19
C LYS A 36 -1.10 28.65 0.55
N LEU A 37 -0.85 28.39 1.83
CA LEU A 37 -0.36 27.10 2.32
C LEU A 37 -1.36 25.98 2.04
N GLU A 38 -2.66 26.22 2.30
CA GLU A 38 -3.73 25.27 2.01
C GLU A 38 -3.78 24.91 0.51
N ILE A 39 -3.71 25.92 -0.35
CA ILE A 39 -3.68 25.73 -1.81
C ILE A 39 -2.45 24.90 -2.24
N GLU A 40 -1.28 25.17 -1.66
CA GLU A 40 -0.07 24.41 -1.96
C GLU A 40 -0.20 22.94 -1.52
N MET A 41 -0.74 22.68 -0.32
CA MET A 41 -1.02 21.33 0.15
C MET A 41 -2.01 20.58 -0.76
N LEU A 42 -3.08 21.25 -1.18
CA LEU A 42 -4.05 20.67 -2.11
C LEU A 42 -3.43 20.33 -3.48
N LYS A 43 -2.56 21.18 -4.01
CA LYS A 43 -1.81 20.91 -5.26
C LYS A 43 -0.89 19.70 -5.12
N VAL A 44 -0.18 19.58 -3.99
CA VAL A 44 0.69 18.42 -3.71
C VAL A 44 -0.14 17.15 -3.65
N ARG A 45 -1.29 17.19 -2.95
CA ARG A 45 -2.21 16.04 -2.84
C ARG A 45 -2.79 15.63 -4.19
N GLU A 46 -3.18 16.61 -5.01
CA GLU A 46 -3.69 16.35 -6.37
C GLU A 46 -2.61 15.73 -7.27
N LYS A 47 -1.38 16.26 -7.22
CA LYS A 47 -0.24 15.71 -7.95
C LYS A 47 0.03 14.26 -7.55
N TYR A 48 0.09 13.98 -6.24
CA TYR A 48 0.27 12.64 -5.72
C TYR A 48 -0.83 11.68 -6.20
N ARG A 49 -2.11 12.11 -6.12
CA ARG A 49 -3.24 11.31 -6.60
C ARG A 49 -3.13 10.98 -8.09
N ARG A 50 -2.72 11.94 -8.90
CA ARG A 50 -2.54 11.75 -10.35
C ARG A 50 -1.41 10.77 -10.66
N GLU A 51 -0.28 10.92 -9.99
CA GLU A 51 0.88 10.01 -10.11
C GLU A 51 0.50 8.59 -9.63
N PHE A 52 -0.20 8.49 -8.51
CA PHE A 52 -0.69 7.22 -7.98
C PHE A 52 -1.58 6.49 -8.99
N LEU A 53 -2.62 7.15 -9.52
CA LEU A 53 -3.51 6.56 -10.52
C LEU A 53 -2.77 6.15 -11.81
N GLY A 54 -1.78 6.94 -12.22
CA GLY A 54 -0.90 6.63 -13.34
C GLY A 54 -0.11 5.34 -13.09
N ASN A 55 0.52 5.22 -11.94
CA ASN A 55 1.30 4.05 -11.54
C ASN A 55 0.43 2.79 -11.44
N VAL A 56 -0.73 2.90 -10.78
CA VAL A 56 -1.71 1.81 -10.69
C VAL A 56 -2.12 1.32 -12.09
N SER A 57 -2.43 2.26 -13.00
CA SER A 57 -2.80 1.91 -14.37
C SER A 57 -1.69 1.17 -15.09
N HIS A 58 -0.44 1.56 -14.92
CA HIS A 58 0.71 0.88 -15.50
C HIS A 58 0.94 -0.52 -14.90
N GLU A 59 0.84 -0.64 -13.57
CA GLU A 59 1.02 -1.91 -12.87
C GLU A 59 -0.07 -2.93 -13.23
N LEU A 60 -1.30 -2.48 -13.49
CA LEU A 60 -2.40 -3.34 -13.95
C LEU A 60 -2.27 -3.73 -15.42
N LYS A 61 -1.86 -2.82 -16.30
CA LYS A 61 -1.76 -3.07 -17.76
C LYS A 61 -0.75 -4.17 -18.08
N THR A 62 0.39 -4.17 -17.44
CA THR A 62 1.47 -5.12 -17.73
C THR A 62 1.05 -6.59 -17.55
N PRO A 63 0.55 -7.05 -16.40
CA PRO A 63 0.07 -8.42 -16.24
C PRO A 63 -1.16 -8.70 -17.12
N LEU A 64 -2.06 -7.73 -17.29
CA LEU A 64 -3.24 -7.88 -18.13
C LEU A 64 -2.88 -8.21 -19.58
N PHE A 65 -2.00 -7.42 -20.21
CA PHE A 65 -1.55 -7.67 -21.57
C PHE A 65 -0.73 -8.96 -21.68
N THR A 66 0.00 -9.32 -20.62
CA THR A 66 0.73 -10.59 -20.56
C THR A 66 -0.23 -11.77 -20.61
N VAL A 67 -1.30 -11.74 -19.79
CA VAL A 67 -2.36 -12.76 -19.77
C VAL A 67 -3.02 -12.83 -21.13
N GLN A 68 -3.45 -11.69 -21.67
CA GLN A 68 -4.09 -11.61 -22.97
C GLN A 68 -3.22 -12.21 -24.08
N GLY A 69 -1.92 -11.86 -24.13
CA GLY A 69 -1.00 -12.38 -25.14
C GLY A 69 -0.84 -13.90 -25.09
N TYR A 70 -0.74 -14.49 -23.88
CA TYR A 70 -0.65 -15.94 -23.75
C TYR A 70 -1.96 -16.63 -24.16
N LEU A 71 -3.11 -16.08 -23.79
CA LEU A 71 -4.42 -16.61 -24.18
C LEU A 71 -4.62 -16.50 -25.69
N SER A 72 -4.32 -15.35 -26.32
CA SER A 72 -4.41 -15.19 -27.77
C SER A 72 -3.54 -16.21 -28.51
N THR A 73 -2.27 -16.38 -28.09
CA THR A 73 -1.36 -17.35 -28.70
C THR A 73 -1.88 -18.79 -28.58
N LEU A 74 -2.53 -19.14 -27.46
CA LEU A 74 -3.17 -20.45 -27.29
C LEU A 74 -4.34 -20.63 -28.25
N ILE A 75 -5.19 -19.62 -28.38
CA ILE A 75 -6.35 -19.62 -29.29
C ILE A 75 -5.89 -19.73 -30.75
N ASP A 76 -4.82 -19.04 -31.13
CA ASP A 76 -4.26 -18.99 -32.48
C ASP A 76 -3.53 -20.29 -32.91
N GLY A 77 -3.65 -21.38 -32.12
CA GLY A 77 -3.18 -22.72 -32.49
C GLY A 77 -2.12 -23.33 -31.56
N ALA A 78 -1.52 -22.57 -30.63
CA ALA A 78 -0.56 -23.13 -29.68
C ALA A 78 -1.19 -24.11 -28.67
N MET A 79 -2.52 -24.26 -28.67
CA MET A 79 -3.26 -25.21 -27.86
C MET A 79 -2.95 -26.67 -28.21
N GLU A 80 -2.57 -26.94 -29.43
CA GLU A 80 -2.25 -28.30 -29.94
C GLU A 80 -0.95 -28.84 -29.36
N ASP A 81 0.03 -27.97 -29.05
CA ASP A 81 1.29 -28.36 -28.40
C ASP A 81 1.11 -28.45 -26.87
N LYS A 82 1.17 -29.68 -26.35
CA LYS A 82 1.01 -29.95 -24.92
C LYS A 82 2.02 -29.20 -24.04
N ASN A 83 3.24 -29.00 -24.50
CA ASN A 83 4.30 -28.36 -23.73
C ASN A 83 4.08 -26.83 -23.71
N ILE A 84 3.78 -26.24 -24.84
CA ILE A 84 3.48 -24.81 -24.97
C ILE A 84 2.21 -24.48 -24.22
N ARG A 85 1.14 -25.26 -24.37
CA ARG A 85 -0.14 -25.09 -23.67
C ARG A 85 0.06 -25.00 -22.17
N LYS A 86 0.70 -26.02 -21.56
CA LYS A 86 0.93 -26.03 -20.11
C LYS A 86 1.75 -24.82 -19.65
N LYS A 87 2.78 -24.47 -20.40
CA LYS A 87 3.66 -23.35 -20.08
C LYS A 87 2.91 -22.01 -20.14
N TYR A 88 2.09 -21.81 -21.15
CA TYR A 88 1.37 -20.54 -21.37
C TYR A 88 0.20 -20.38 -20.40
N LEU A 89 -0.56 -21.44 -20.12
CA LEU A 89 -1.57 -21.44 -19.06
C LEU A 89 -0.97 -21.07 -17.71
N LYS A 90 0.17 -21.68 -17.34
CA LYS A 90 0.85 -21.36 -16.07
C LYS A 90 1.38 -19.92 -16.01
N ARG A 91 1.74 -19.34 -17.15
CA ARG A 91 2.15 -17.94 -17.23
C ARG A 91 0.96 -16.97 -17.16
N ALA A 92 -0.15 -17.34 -17.79
CA ALA A 92 -1.39 -16.57 -17.68
C ALA A 92 -1.92 -16.60 -16.24
N GLU A 93 -1.93 -17.77 -15.58
CA GLU A 93 -2.27 -17.93 -14.17
C GLU A 93 -1.45 -16.98 -13.27
N LYS A 94 -0.12 -16.96 -13.43
CA LYS A 94 0.74 -16.03 -12.68
C LYS A 94 0.43 -14.54 -12.95
N GLY A 95 0.00 -14.23 -14.17
CA GLY A 95 -0.45 -12.87 -14.49
C GLY A 95 -1.73 -12.49 -13.75
N VAL A 96 -2.67 -13.43 -13.62
CA VAL A 96 -3.91 -13.25 -12.84
C VAL A 96 -3.59 -13.13 -11.36
N GLU A 97 -2.74 -13.99 -10.80
CA GLU A 97 -2.28 -13.90 -9.42
C GLU A 97 -1.69 -12.50 -9.12
N ARG A 98 -0.88 -11.99 -10.04
CA ARG A 98 -0.30 -10.63 -9.89
C ARG A 98 -1.37 -9.54 -9.88
N LEU A 99 -2.42 -9.67 -10.72
CA LEU A 99 -3.55 -8.72 -10.72
C LEU A 99 -4.32 -8.76 -9.40
N ILE A 100 -4.54 -9.95 -8.84
CA ILE A 100 -5.21 -10.12 -7.54
C ILE A 100 -4.41 -9.37 -6.46
N TYR A 101 -3.09 -9.57 -6.37
CA TYR A 101 -2.25 -8.86 -5.40
C TYR A 101 -2.33 -7.33 -5.54
N ILE A 102 -2.34 -6.82 -6.76
CA ILE A 102 -2.45 -5.37 -6.97
C ILE A 102 -3.81 -4.84 -6.48
N VAL A 103 -4.89 -5.59 -6.72
CA VAL A 103 -6.25 -5.21 -6.26
C VAL A 103 -6.33 -5.26 -4.73
N GLU A 104 -5.76 -6.27 -4.09
CA GLU A 104 -5.68 -6.37 -2.62
C GLU A 104 -4.89 -5.22 -2.00
N ASP A 105 -3.74 -4.85 -2.60
CA ASP A 105 -2.95 -3.69 -2.18
C ASP A 105 -3.76 -2.38 -2.29
N LEU A 106 -4.53 -2.21 -3.38
CA LEU A 106 -5.39 -1.03 -3.58
C LEU A 106 -6.55 -0.96 -2.57
N ASP A 107 -7.18 -2.10 -2.28
CA ASP A 107 -8.22 -2.19 -1.25
C ASP A 107 -7.66 -1.80 0.13
N MET A 108 -6.46 -2.28 0.46
CA MET A 108 -5.78 -1.91 1.70
C MET A 108 -5.48 -0.41 1.78
N ILE A 109 -4.96 0.19 0.70
CA ILE A 109 -4.69 1.63 0.63
C ILE A 109 -5.99 2.41 0.82
N THR A 110 -7.08 1.99 0.16
CA THR A 110 -8.39 2.64 0.28
C THR A 110 -8.90 2.59 1.72
N LYS A 111 -8.81 1.43 2.38
CA LYS A 111 -9.20 1.27 3.80
C LYS A 111 -8.35 2.14 4.74
N LEU A 112 -7.05 2.29 4.44
CA LEU A 112 -6.16 3.18 5.19
C LEU A 112 -6.54 4.66 5.02
N GLU A 113 -6.88 5.08 3.79
CA GLU A 113 -7.27 6.46 3.50
C GLU A 113 -8.62 6.85 4.10
N THR A 114 -9.58 5.91 4.14
CA THR A 114 -10.92 6.14 4.72
C THR A 114 -10.95 5.98 6.24
N GLY A 115 -9.91 5.40 6.83
CA GLY A 115 -9.89 5.06 8.27
C GLY A 115 -10.72 3.83 8.61
N ASP A 116 -11.22 3.08 7.61
CA ASP A 116 -12.07 1.90 7.76
C ASP A 116 -11.28 0.61 8.05
N LEU A 117 -10.08 0.75 8.59
CA LEU A 117 -9.30 -0.39 9.07
C LEU A 117 -9.93 -0.91 10.36
N ASN A 118 -10.76 -1.93 10.22
CA ASN A 118 -11.21 -2.74 11.35
C ASN A 118 -10.03 -3.59 11.82
N LEU A 119 -9.23 -3.07 12.76
CA LEU A 119 -8.10 -3.79 13.34
C LEU A 119 -8.58 -4.68 14.48
N GLU A 120 -8.30 -5.97 14.40
CA GLU A 120 -8.59 -6.95 15.44
C GLU A 120 -7.38 -7.11 16.36
N PHE A 121 -7.34 -6.32 17.43
CA PHE A 121 -6.24 -6.36 18.38
C PHE A 121 -6.30 -7.60 19.27
N SER A 122 -5.26 -8.43 19.23
CA SER A 122 -5.02 -9.57 20.11
C SER A 122 -3.61 -9.52 20.69
N GLU A 123 -3.38 -10.25 21.78
CA GLU A 123 -2.05 -10.47 22.33
C GLU A 123 -1.48 -11.76 21.74
N PHE A 124 -0.27 -11.70 21.19
CA PHE A 124 0.40 -12.85 20.58
C PHE A 124 1.92 -12.71 20.65
N ASP A 125 2.61 -13.83 20.48
CA ASP A 125 4.07 -13.86 20.43
C ASP A 125 4.56 -13.47 19.03
N ILE A 126 5.26 -12.32 18.93
CA ILE A 126 5.80 -11.82 17.66
C ILE A 126 6.95 -12.70 17.15
N VAL A 127 7.67 -13.38 18.05
CA VAL A 127 8.76 -14.27 17.66
C VAL A 127 8.20 -15.51 16.96
N GLU A 128 7.14 -16.09 17.49
CA GLU A 128 6.44 -17.22 16.86
C GLU A 128 5.88 -16.81 15.48
N LEU A 129 5.27 -15.62 15.39
CA LEU A 129 4.76 -15.10 14.12
C LEU A 129 5.88 -15.00 13.07
N ILE A 130 7.02 -14.42 13.43
CA ILE A 130 8.17 -14.28 12.50
C ILE A 130 8.72 -15.65 12.12
N GLN A 131 8.81 -16.60 13.06
CA GLN A 131 9.25 -17.96 12.76
C GLN A 131 8.33 -18.63 11.74
N ASN A 132 7.01 -18.54 11.93
CA ASN A 132 6.04 -19.08 10.99
C ASN A 132 6.18 -18.46 9.58
N VAL A 133 6.53 -17.19 9.48
CA VAL A 133 6.82 -16.55 8.19
C VAL A 133 8.14 -17.04 7.60
N PHE A 134 9.17 -17.30 8.40
CA PHE A 134 10.42 -17.91 7.92
C PHE A 134 10.15 -19.29 7.32
N ASP A 135 9.40 -20.13 8.02
CA ASP A 135 9.04 -21.48 7.57
C ASP A 135 8.25 -21.44 6.25
N LEU A 136 7.30 -20.51 6.14
CA LEU A 136 6.52 -20.28 4.92
C LEU A 136 7.39 -19.89 3.72
N LEU A 137 8.43 -19.10 3.95
CA LEU A 137 9.29 -18.54 2.91
C LEU A 137 10.60 -19.30 2.68
N GLU A 138 10.88 -20.37 3.47
CA GLU A 138 12.11 -21.17 3.42
C GLU A 138 12.43 -21.62 1.99
N MET A 139 11.49 -22.27 1.31
CA MET A 139 11.70 -22.73 -0.07
C MET A 139 12.00 -21.60 -1.07
N LYS A 140 11.54 -20.40 -0.78
CA LYS A 140 11.78 -19.23 -1.63
C LYS A 140 13.15 -18.64 -1.37
N ALA A 141 13.60 -18.64 -0.12
CA ALA A 141 14.92 -18.21 0.30
C ALA A 141 16.01 -19.20 -0.21
N ASP A 142 15.80 -20.51 -0.06
CA ASP A 142 16.72 -21.56 -0.53
C ASP A 142 17.00 -21.48 -2.03
N LYS A 143 16.01 -21.18 -2.86
CA LYS A 143 16.20 -20.99 -4.30
C LYS A 143 17.19 -19.89 -4.64
N LYS A 144 17.38 -18.94 -3.74
CA LYS A 144 18.37 -17.86 -3.84
C LYS A 144 19.57 -18.03 -2.94
N LYS A 145 19.66 -19.17 -2.24
CA LYS A 145 20.72 -19.48 -1.27
C LYS A 145 20.80 -18.43 -0.15
N ILE A 146 19.65 -17.90 0.26
CA ILE A 146 19.53 -16.93 1.35
C ILE A 146 19.08 -17.67 2.61
N THR A 147 19.76 -17.42 3.73
CA THR A 147 19.41 -18.00 5.03
C THR A 147 18.51 -17.02 5.80
N LEU A 148 17.36 -17.51 6.27
CA LEU A 148 16.48 -16.78 7.18
C LEU A 148 16.76 -17.27 8.59
N ALA A 149 17.23 -16.40 9.47
CA ALA A 149 17.52 -16.74 10.85
C ALA A 149 17.40 -15.52 11.76
N PHE A 150 17.14 -15.78 13.03
CA PHE A 150 17.31 -14.77 14.06
C PHE A 150 18.79 -14.69 14.45
N GLU A 151 19.29 -13.48 14.69
CA GLU A 151 20.67 -13.24 15.10
C GLU A 151 21.04 -13.95 16.42
N ASN A 152 20.10 -14.05 17.35
CA ASN A 152 20.27 -14.70 18.64
C ASN A 152 19.60 -16.08 18.69
N HIS A 153 20.38 -17.14 18.97
CA HIS A 153 19.86 -18.50 19.08
C HIS A 153 18.97 -18.79 20.32
N LYS A 154 18.96 -17.88 21.31
CA LYS A 154 18.10 -17.97 22.51
C LYS A 154 17.09 -16.85 22.50
N ILE A 155 16.08 -16.98 21.65
CA ILE A 155 15.01 -15.99 21.59
C ILE A 155 13.93 -16.43 22.58
N GLN A 156 13.59 -15.51 23.50
CA GLN A 156 12.45 -15.71 24.39
C GLN A 156 11.18 -15.18 23.70
N PRO A 157 10.00 -15.73 24.05
CA PRO A 157 8.73 -15.21 23.59
C PRO A 157 8.60 -13.73 23.92
N VAL A 158 8.14 -12.95 22.95
CA VAL A 158 7.86 -11.51 23.11
C VAL A 158 6.41 -11.25 22.75
N PHE A 159 5.59 -11.02 23.77
CA PHE A 159 4.18 -10.75 23.59
C PHE A 159 3.95 -9.30 23.20
N VAL A 160 3.17 -9.09 22.16
CA VAL A 160 2.77 -7.77 21.66
C VAL A 160 1.26 -7.75 21.46
N LYS A 161 0.67 -6.54 21.58
CA LYS A 161 -0.73 -6.32 21.28
C LYS A 161 -0.88 -5.65 19.94
N GLY A 162 -1.52 -6.34 19.00
CA GLY A 162 -1.70 -5.86 17.63
C GLY A 162 -2.69 -6.72 16.86
N ASP A 163 -2.90 -6.36 15.60
CA ASP A 163 -3.59 -7.21 14.63
C ASP A 163 -2.58 -8.22 14.06
N LYS A 164 -2.74 -9.49 14.48
CA LYS A 164 -1.81 -10.57 14.14
C LYS A 164 -1.70 -10.77 12.63
N ASP A 165 -2.83 -10.77 11.92
CA ASP A 165 -2.88 -11.04 10.48
C ASP A 165 -2.23 -9.91 9.68
N LYS A 166 -2.47 -8.66 10.07
CA LYS A 166 -1.84 -7.50 9.44
C LYS A 166 -0.33 -7.42 9.69
N LEU A 167 0.10 -7.77 10.90
CA LEU A 167 1.52 -7.84 11.22
C LEU A 167 2.21 -9.01 10.48
N GLN A 168 1.56 -10.15 10.36
CA GLN A 168 2.06 -11.25 9.54
C GLN A 168 2.23 -10.83 8.09
N GLN A 169 1.22 -10.21 7.48
CA GLN A 169 1.28 -9.69 6.11
C GLN A 169 2.42 -8.68 5.92
N LEU A 170 2.62 -7.79 6.89
CA LEU A 170 3.74 -6.83 6.88
C LEU A 170 5.09 -7.55 6.88
N VAL A 171 5.29 -8.51 7.79
CA VAL A 171 6.53 -9.27 7.92
C VAL A 171 6.79 -10.10 6.66
N GLU A 172 5.79 -10.78 6.11
CA GLU A 172 5.89 -11.51 4.84
C GLU A 172 6.37 -10.60 3.71
N ASN A 173 5.75 -9.44 3.54
CA ASN A 173 6.13 -8.47 2.51
C ASN A 173 7.57 -7.99 2.65
N LEU A 174 8.01 -7.70 3.88
CA LEU A 174 9.39 -7.27 4.14
C LEU A 174 10.40 -8.37 3.84
N ILE A 175 10.13 -9.61 4.27
CA ILE A 175 11.03 -10.74 4.03
C ILE A 175 11.05 -11.13 2.55
N VAL A 176 9.90 -11.14 1.87
CA VAL A 176 9.84 -11.36 0.41
C VAL A 176 10.66 -10.32 -0.34
N ASN A 177 10.60 -9.05 0.06
CA ASN A 177 11.41 -7.99 -0.52
C ASN A 177 12.91 -8.22 -0.22
N SER A 178 13.26 -8.61 0.99
CA SER A 178 14.63 -8.93 1.37
C SER A 178 15.18 -10.10 0.55
N ILE A 179 14.40 -11.17 0.35
CA ILE A 179 14.77 -12.27 -0.53
C ILE A 179 14.90 -11.83 -1.98
N LYS A 180 13.99 -10.95 -2.46
CA LYS A 180 13.97 -10.51 -3.86
C LYS A 180 15.18 -9.65 -4.22
N TYR A 181 15.55 -8.74 -3.35
CA TYR A 181 16.60 -7.75 -3.57
C TYR A 181 17.91 -8.06 -2.84
N GLY A 182 17.92 -9.08 -1.98
CA GLY A 182 19.09 -9.55 -1.28
C GLY A 182 20.14 -10.15 -2.22
N LYS A 183 21.38 -10.21 -1.73
CA LYS A 183 22.49 -10.87 -2.44
C LYS A 183 22.34 -12.38 -2.36
N GLU A 184 22.73 -13.09 -3.43
CA GLU A 184 22.80 -14.56 -3.41
C GLU A 184 23.83 -15.02 -2.36
N GLY A 185 23.42 -15.94 -1.50
CA GLY A 185 24.28 -16.46 -0.41
C GLY A 185 24.31 -15.56 0.84
N GLY A 186 23.37 -14.65 1.00
CA GLY A 186 23.21 -13.79 2.18
C GLY A 186 22.46 -14.43 3.33
#